data_943cbaf7e6a31ec6af8a48c141aefd7f
#
_entry.id   943cbaf7e6a31ec6af8a48c141aefd7f
#
_cell.length_a   1.000
_cell.length_b   1.000
_cell.length_c   1.000
_cell.angle_alpha   90.00
_cell.angle_beta   90.00
_cell.angle_gamma   90.00
#
_symmetry.space_group_name_H-M   'P 1'
#
loop_
_entity.id
_entity.type
_entity.pdbx_description
1 polymer ?
#
loop_
_entity_poly.entity_id
_entity_poly.type
_entity_poly.pdbx_seq_one_letter_code
_entity_poly.pdbx_strand_id
1 'polypeptide(L)'
;AHQYPTGLVTPLPRRQELLRWARESGGYIVEDDYDSELGFTQVPLPTLSSIDRAGRVIYMNTFSQTISPGMRVGYLVLPERLRGEWEERLGFYSCAVPSLEQHVLARFISEGYYERHLARLRKACRVRRAAVLDAFTHSGFARRVSISEPGAGLHFLMRLDTSVPDGELRGRAAEIGLRLSFLSDYAFDRATARQHVLVVNYAGLSGERLGEAVEMLAEVLA
;
A
#
# COMPACT_ATOMS: atom_id res chain seq x y z
N ALA A 1 -7.75 3.71 3.46
CA ALA A 1 -7.70 4.00 2.08
C ALA A 1 -7.91 2.79 1.19
N HIS A 2 -6.95 1.94 0.94
CA HIS A 2 -7.12 0.72 0.16
C HIS A 2 -6.48 -0.48 0.86
N GLN A 3 -6.97 -1.66 0.52
CA GLN A 3 -6.55 -2.89 1.17
C GLN A 3 -5.29 -3.45 0.51
N TYR A 4 -4.27 -3.76 1.28
CA TYR A 4 -3.13 -4.55 0.82
C TYR A 4 -3.39 -6.05 1.05
N PRO A 5 -3.06 -6.95 0.11
CA PRO A 5 -2.42 -6.72 -1.18
C PRO A 5 -3.40 -6.57 -2.35
N THR A 6 -4.71 -6.59 -2.11
CA THR A 6 -5.72 -6.63 -3.18
C THR A 6 -5.88 -5.32 -3.95
N GLY A 7 -5.48 -4.19 -3.37
CA GLY A 7 -5.70 -2.87 -3.92
C GLY A 7 -7.17 -2.41 -3.90
N LEU A 8 -8.05 -3.18 -3.25
CA LEU A 8 -9.47 -2.85 -3.17
C LEU A 8 -9.69 -1.58 -2.35
N VAL A 9 -10.40 -0.66 -2.95
CA VAL A 9 -10.81 0.59 -2.30
C VAL A 9 -12.20 0.42 -1.71
N THR A 10 -12.35 0.68 -0.42
CA THR A 10 -13.65 0.62 0.26
C THR A 10 -14.55 1.74 -0.26
N PRO A 11 -15.68 1.42 -0.93
CA PRO A 11 -16.57 2.43 -1.50
C PRO A 11 -17.31 3.22 -0.41
N LEU A 12 -17.73 4.45 -0.74
CA LEU A 12 -18.37 5.35 0.22
C LEU A 12 -19.56 4.74 0.99
N PRO A 13 -20.49 3.99 0.36
CA PRO A 13 -21.57 3.34 1.10
C PRO A 13 -21.05 2.40 2.20
N ARG A 14 -20.03 1.60 1.89
CA ARG A 14 -19.44 0.67 2.87
C ARG A 14 -18.71 1.41 4.00
N ARG A 15 -18.09 2.56 3.72
CA ARG A 15 -17.51 3.43 4.76
C ARG A 15 -18.57 3.94 5.71
N GLN A 16 -19.73 4.36 5.18
CA GLN A 16 -20.87 4.81 5.99
C GLN A 16 -21.46 3.68 6.85
N GLU A 17 -21.53 2.45 6.33
CA GLU A 17 -21.96 1.28 7.10
C GLU A 17 -20.99 0.99 8.26
N LEU A 18 -19.69 1.02 8.03
CA LEU A 18 -18.67 0.83 9.06
C LEU A 18 -18.77 1.89 10.16
N LEU A 19 -18.94 3.16 9.79
CA LEU A 19 -19.12 4.25 10.76
C LEU A 19 -20.42 4.10 11.56
N ARG A 20 -21.50 3.67 10.93
CA ARG A 20 -22.76 3.37 11.61
C ARG A 20 -22.58 2.24 12.61
N TRP A 21 -21.97 1.13 12.19
CA TRP A 21 -21.65 0.01 13.06
C TRP A 21 -20.81 0.45 14.27
N ALA A 22 -19.74 1.19 14.06
CA ALA A 22 -18.87 1.66 15.16
C ALA A 22 -19.63 2.55 16.16
N ARG A 23 -20.54 3.41 15.66
CA ARG A 23 -21.40 4.23 16.51
C ARG A 23 -22.39 3.37 17.33
N GLU A 24 -23.06 2.42 16.69
CA GLU A 24 -24.12 1.59 17.31
C GLU A 24 -23.54 0.57 18.28
N SER A 25 -22.41 -0.06 17.95
CA SER A 25 -21.73 -1.02 18.82
C SER A 25 -20.91 -0.39 19.94
N GLY A 26 -20.68 0.92 19.90
CA GLY A 26 -19.73 1.58 20.81
C GLY A 26 -18.26 1.28 20.52
N GLY A 27 -17.95 0.53 19.44
CA GLY A 27 -16.60 0.16 19.03
C GLY A 27 -15.80 1.28 18.39
N TYR A 28 -14.54 0.99 18.08
CA TYR A 28 -13.66 1.88 17.34
C TYR A 28 -13.17 1.23 16.05
N ILE A 29 -12.86 2.05 15.05
CA ILE A 29 -12.21 1.64 13.81
C ILE A 29 -10.80 2.22 13.83
N VAL A 30 -9.79 1.38 13.60
CA VAL A 30 -8.44 1.84 13.31
C VAL A 30 -8.29 1.91 11.79
N GLU A 31 -8.13 3.13 11.28
CA GLU A 31 -7.91 3.39 9.85
C GLU A 31 -6.40 3.52 9.60
N ASP A 32 -5.81 2.48 8.98
CA ASP A 32 -4.42 2.51 8.53
C ASP A 32 -4.35 3.07 7.10
N ASP A 33 -3.78 4.26 6.96
CA ASP A 33 -3.75 5.02 5.71
C ASP A 33 -2.30 5.29 5.27
N TYR A 34 -1.56 4.22 5.02
CA TYR A 34 -0.11 4.24 4.86
C TYR A 34 0.41 4.77 3.50
N ASP A 35 -0.43 4.91 2.46
CA ASP A 35 0.01 5.30 1.10
C ASP A 35 -1.04 6.04 0.26
N SER A 36 -2.09 6.58 0.86
CA SER A 36 -3.15 7.33 0.14
C SER A 36 -2.63 8.56 -0.60
N GLU A 37 -1.55 9.16 -0.12
CA GLU A 37 -0.88 10.27 -0.78
C GLU A 37 -0.34 9.89 -2.16
N LEU A 38 -0.10 8.60 -2.43
CA LEU A 38 0.45 8.07 -3.68
C LEU A 38 -0.61 7.53 -4.63
N GLY A 39 -1.89 7.74 -4.32
CA GLY A 39 -3.02 7.35 -5.16
C GLY A 39 -3.00 8.04 -6.54
N PHE A 40 -3.45 7.32 -7.59
CA PHE A 40 -3.53 7.81 -8.97
C PHE A 40 -4.93 8.20 -9.40
N THR A 41 -5.93 8.01 -8.54
CA THR A 41 -7.31 8.42 -8.80
C THR A 41 -7.41 9.95 -8.84
N GLN A 42 -8.16 10.47 -9.80
CA GLN A 42 -8.33 11.93 -9.96
C GLN A 42 -9.04 12.57 -8.76
N VAL A 43 -9.90 11.81 -8.08
CA VAL A 43 -10.63 12.28 -6.89
C VAL A 43 -10.25 11.39 -5.70
N PRO A 44 -9.51 11.91 -4.73
CA PRO A 44 -9.24 11.19 -3.50
C PRO A 44 -10.54 10.88 -2.76
N LEU A 45 -10.73 9.64 -2.36
CA LEU A 45 -11.85 9.31 -1.47
C LEU A 45 -11.55 9.85 -0.06
N PRO A 46 -12.55 10.44 0.61
CA PRO A 46 -12.37 10.92 1.98
C PRO A 46 -12.01 9.76 2.90
N THR A 47 -11.12 9.98 3.85
CA THR A 47 -10.81 8.98 4.89
C THR A 47 -12.03 8.71 5.77
N LEU A 48 -12.09 7.57 6.45
CA LEU A 48 -13.13 7.31 7.46
C LEU A 48 -13.09 8.39 8.55
N SER A 49 -11.89 8.75 8.99
CA SER A 49 -11.66 9.79 9.98
C SER A 49 -12.23 11.14 9.56
N SER A 50 -12.08 11.52 8.27
CA SER A 50 -12.56 12.83 7.77
C SER A 50 -14.07 12.94 7.69
N ILE A 51 -14.79 11.83 7.61
CA ILE A 51 -16.27 11.79 7.55
C ILE A 51 -16.90 11.27 8.85
N ASP A 52 -16.10 10.87 9.84
CA ASP A 52 -16.58 10.43 11.15
C ASP A 52 -17.08 11.61 11.99
N ARG A 53 -18.38 11.62 12.30
CA ARG A 53 -19.00 12.60 13.18
C ARG A 53 -19.19 12.11 14.62
N ALA A 54 -18.92 10.82 14.85
CA ALA A 54 -19.17 10.19 16.15
C ALA A 54 -17.89 10.03 16.99
N GLY A 55 -16.72 10.38 16.45
CA GLY A 55 -15.43 10.22 17.12
C GLY A 55 -15.12 8.76 17.42
N ARG A 56 -15.26 7.89 16.42
CA ARG A 56 -15.03 6.44 16.52
C ARG A 56 -13.88 5.94 15.65
N VAL A 57 -13.21 6.81 14.92
CA VAL A 57 -12.10 6.44 14.06
C VAL A 57 -10.78 6.93 14.66
N ILE A 58 -9.87 5.99 14.89
CA ILE A 58 -8.47 6.24 15.19
C ILE A 58 -7.75 6.20 13.85
N TYR A 59 -7.25 7.35 13.39
CA TYR A 59 -6.51 7.43 12.14
C TYR A 59 -5.02 7.24 12.38
N MET A 60 -4.37 6.45 11.53
CA MET A 60 -2.92 6.29 11.58
C MET A 60 -2.31 6.41 10.19
N ASN A 61 -1.12 6.98 10.11
CA ASN A 61 -0.35 7.11 8.89
C ASN A 61 1.16 7.10 9.19
N THR A 62 1.97 6.99 8.14
CA THR A 62 3.43 6.92 8.24
C THR A 62 4.11 7.72 7.13
N PHE A 63 5.27 8.29 7.44
CA PHE A 63 6.13 8.93 6.44
C PHE A 63 7.07 7.94 5.71
N SER A 64 6.99 6.65 6.05
CA SER A 64 7.85 5.61 5.48
C SER A 64 7.68 5.43 3.97
N GLN A 65 6.47 5.59 3.46
CA GLN A 65 6.18 5.45 2.02
C GLN A 65 6.39 6.76 1.26
N THR A 66 6.19 7.88 1.92
CA THR A 66 6.20 9.20 1.27
C THR A 66 7.54 9.91 1.36
N ILE A 67 8.36 9.62 2.37
CA ILE A 67 9.69 10.21 2.54
C ILE A 67 10.78 9.14 2.47
N SER A 68 10.86 8.29 3.48
CA SER A 68 11.86 7.20 3.52
C SER A 68 11.47 6.13 4.54
N PRO A 69 11.61 4.84 4.21
CA PRO A 69 11.44 3.75 5.17
C PRO A 69 12.37 3.84 6.39
N GLY A 70 13.55 4.44 6.20
CA GLY A 70 14.55 4.65 7.27
C GLY A 70 14.14 5.69 8.31
N MET A 71 13.21 6.57 8.01
CA MET A 71 12.78 7.63 8.91
C MET A 71 12.02 7.11 10.14
N ARG A 72 11.33 5.98 10.02
CA ARG A 72 10.60 5.29 11.10
C ARG A 72 9.65 6.19 11.91
N VAL A 73 9.02 7.17 11.26
CA VAL A 73 8.03 8.09 11.86
C VAL A 73 6.64 7.75 11.34
N GLY A 74 5.74 7.49 12.28
CA GLY A 74 4.30 7.39 12.05
C GLY A 74 3.57 8.27 13.05
N TYR A 75 2.28 8.48 12.83
CA TYR A 75 1.45 9.28 13.73
C TYR A 75 0.05 8.71 13.84
N LEU A 76 -0.58 9.01 14.98
CA LEU A 76 -1.98 8.70 15.27
C LEU A 76 -2.75 10.00 15.44
N VAL A 77 -3.97 10.02 14.92
CA VAL A 77 -4.96 11.05 15.24
C VAL A 77 -6.07 10.38 16.02
N LEU A 78 -6.13 10.71 17.31
CA LEU A 78 -7.10 10.14 18.23
C LEU A 78 -8.39 10.97 18.21
N PRO A 79 -9.56 10.29 18.31
CA PRO A 79 -10.81 10.99 18.66
C PRO A 79 -10.67 11.70 20.01
N GLU A 80 -11.26 12.91 20.14
CA GLU A 80 -11.17 13.71 21.36
C GLU A 80 -11.54 12.95 22.62
N ARG A 81 -12.55 12.08 22.53
CA ARG A 81 -13.01 11.24 23.65
C ARG A 81 -11.97 10.27 24.21
N LEU A 82 -10.96 9.89 23.40
CA LEU A 82 -9.88 8.98 23.83
C LEU A 82 -8.67 9.74 24.40
N ARG A 83 -8.64 11.05 24.28
CA ARG A 83 -7.48 11.84 24.66
C ARG A 83 -7.15 11.71 26.15
N GLY A 84 -8.16 11.88 27.03
CA GLY A 84 -7.97 11.76 28.48
C GLY A 84 -7.50 10.38 28.90
N GLU A 85 -8.12 9.34 28.34
CA GLU A 85 -7.76 7.94 28.61
C GLU A 85 -6.34 7.61 28.10
N TRP A 86 -5.97 8.17 26.95
CA TRP A 86 -4.62 8.06 26.41
C TRP A 86 -3.58 8.72 27.32
N GLU A 87 -3.83 9.95 27.76
CA GLU A 87 -2.93 10.70 28.63
C GLU A 87 -2.75 9.98 29.98
N GLU A 88 -3.85 9.45 30.57
CA GLU A 88 -3.81 8.74 31.83
C GLU A 88 -3.06 7.41 31.75
N ARG A 89 -3.33 6.61 30.69
CA ARG A 89 -2.82 5.23 30.61
C ARG A 89 -1.48 5.11 29.87
N LEU A 90 -1.21 6.01 28.94
CA LEU A 90 -0.07 5.93 28.04
C LEU A 90 0.84 7.16 28.09
N GLY A 91 0.44 8.22 28.79
CA GLY A 91 1.20 9.46 28.88
C GLY A 91 2.61 9.33 29.53
N PHE A 92 2.86 8.21 30.20
CA PHE A 92 4.17 7.91 30.78
C PHE A 92 5.18 7.38 29.73
N TYR A 93 4.75 6.98 28.54
CA TYR A 93 5.65 6.56 27.49
C TYR A 93 6.34 7.77 26.83
N SER A 94 7.66 7.73 26.75
CA SER A 94 8.40 8.70 25.95
C SER A 94 8.21 8.44 24.48
N CYS A 95 8.10 9.51 23.68
CA CYS A 95 8.09 9.37 22.23
C CYS A 95 9.39 8.77 21.73
N ALA A 96 9.31 7.66 20.99
CA ALA A 96 10.48 6.95 20.46
C ALA A 96 11.14 7.68 19.28
N VAL A 97 10.48 8.67 18.69
CA VAL A 97 11.02 9.47 17.58
C VAL A 97 11.95 10.54 18.12
N PRO A 98 13.23 10.59 17.68
CA PRO A 98 14.16 11.62 18.12
C PRO A 98 13.63 13.03 17.85
N SER A 99 13.84 13.96 18.79
CA SER A 99 13.33 15.36 18.67
C SER A 99 13.90 16.08 17.46
N LEU A 100 15.15 15.81 17.08
CA LEU A 100 15.77 16.40 15.88
C LEU A 100 14.96 16.04 14.62
N GLU A 101 14.60 14.75 14.46
CA GLU A 101 13.82 14.27 13.33
C GLU A 101 12.42 14.88 13.31
N GLN A 102 11.81 15.02 14.49
CA GLN A 102 10.49 15.71 14.61
C GLN A 102 10.60 17.18 14.16
N HIS A 103 11.61 17.92 14.59
CA HIS A 103 11.80 19.31 14.18
C HIS A 103 12.12 19.46 12.70
N VAL A 104 12.97 18.58 12.13
CA VAL A 104 13.27 18.57 10.69
C VAL A 104 12.00 18.30 9.90
N LEU A 105 11.20 17.31 10.29
CA LEU A 105 9.95 16.97 9.64
C LEU A 105 8.94 18.11 9.73
N ALA A 106 8.81 18.72 10.90
CA ALA A 106 7.90 19.87 11.09
C ALA A 106 8.26 21.04 10.15
N ARG A 107 9.55 21.37 10.01
CA ARG A 107 10.01 22.39 9.06
C ARG A 107 9.80 21.97 7.61
N PHE A 108 10.07 20.71 7.29
CA PHE A 108 9.86 20.18 5.94
C PHE A 108 8.42 20.29 5.48
N ILE A 109 7.48 20.10 6.40
CA ILE A 109 6.05 20.29 6.16
C ILE A 109 5.70 21.79 6.12
N SER A 110 6.03 22.56 7.15
CA SER A 110 5.59 23.96 7.29
C SER A 110 6.15 24.89 6.22
N GLU A 111 7.33 24.59 5.67
CA GLU A 111 7.95 25.37 4.58
C GLU A 111 7.50 24.90 3.18
N GLY A 112 6.54 23.96 3.09
CA GLY A 112 5.95 23.47 1.83
C GLY A 112 6.89 22.57 1.02
N TYR A 113 7.97 22.06 1.61
CA TYR A 113 8.86 21.10 0.93
C TYR A 113 8.19 19.74 0.76
N TYR A 114 7.38 19.33 1.72
CA TYR A 114 6.69 18.06 1.69
C TYR A 114 5.71 17.97 0.51
N GLU A 115 4.89 18.97 0.29
CA GLU A 115 3.94 19.02 -0.84
C GLU A 115 4.66 18.99 -2.19
N ARG A 116 5.76 19.74 -2.32
CA ARG A 116 6.60 19.71 -3.53
C ARG A 116 7.25 18.34 -3.75
N HIS A 117 7.68 17.70 -2.66
CA HIS A 117 8.23 16.35 -2.70
C HIS A 117 7.15 15.33 -3.13
N LEU A 118 5.96 15.37 -2.54
CA LEU A 118 4.84 14.49 -2.92
C LEU A 118 4.44 14.66 -4.38
N ALA A 119 4.40 15.88 -4.90
CA ALA A 119 4.09 16.14 -6.31
C ALA A 119 5.11 15.47 -7.25
N ARG A 120 6.42 15.57 -6.92
CA ARG A 120 7.49 14.89 -7.68
C ARG A 120 7.40 13.37 -7.55
N LEU A 121 7.17 12.86 -6.36
CA LEU A 121 7.05 11.43 -6.08
C LEU A 121 5.86 10.82 -6.84
N ARG A 122 4.70 11.45 -6.81
CA ARG A 122 3.52 11.04 -7.59
C ARG A 122 3.80 10.98 -9.09
N LYS A 123 4.51 12.00 -9.62
CA LYS A 123 4.91 12.00 -11.04
C LYS A 123 5.86 10.83 -11.35
N ALA A 124 6.87 10.61 -10.52
CA ALA A 124 7.82 9.52 -10.69
C ALA A 124 7.14 8.14 -10.61
N CYS A 125 6.25 7.94 -9.63
CA CYS A 125 5.47 6.70 -9.49
C CYS A 125 4.57 6.45 -10.71
N ARG A 126 3.95 7.49 -11.25
CA ARG A 126 3.09 7.39 -12.45
C ARG A 126 3.88 6.96 -13.68
N VAL A 127 5.03 7.59 -13.91
CA VAL A 127 5.92 7.24 -15.02
C VAL A 127 6.42 5.80 -14.88
N ARG A 128 6.86 5.42 -13.68
CA ARG A 128 7.34 4.05 -13.40
C ARG A 128 6.24 3.01 -13.60
N ARG A 129 5.04 3.28 -13.08
CA ARG A 129 3.89 2.39 -13.27
C ARG A 129 3.58 2.17 -14.75
N ALA A 130 3.55 3.25 -15.54
CA ALA A 130 3.32 3.16 -16.99
C ALA A 130 4.39 2.31 -17.69
N ALA A 131 5.66 2.51 -17.36
CA ALA A 131 6.77 1.73 -17.93
C ALA A 131 6.67 0.24 -17.56
N VAL A 132 6.31 -0.09 -16.31
CA VAL A 132 6.14 -1.48 -15.87
C VAL A 132 4.97 -2.16 -16.58
N LEU A 133 3.83 -1.49 -16.69
CA LEU A 133 2.67 -2.01 -17.42
C LEU A 133 3.00 -2.23 -18.91
N ASP A 134 3.65 -1.26 -19.53
CA ASP A 134 4.10 -1.36 -20.92
C ASP A 134 5.02 -2.56 -21.14
N ALA A 135 6.03 -2.74 -20.28
CA ALA A 135 6.96 -3.85 -20.36
C ALA A 135 6.26 -5.23 -20.26
N PHE A 136 5.27 -5.39 -19.38
CA PHE A 136 4.53 -6.63 -19.26
C PHE A 136 3.57 -6.84 -20.44
N THR A 137 2.92 -5.80 -20.94
CA THR A 137 1.98 -5.92 -22.06
C THR A 137 2.66 -6.18 -23.41
N HIS A 138 3.95 -5.84 -23.54
CA HIS A 138 4.76 -6.12 -24.74
C HIS A 138 5.73 -7.30 -24.57
N SER A 139 5.68 -8.00 -23.42
CA SER A 139 6.52 -9.16 -23.18
C SER A 139 6.15 -10.37 -24.03
N GLY A 140 7.08 -11.33 -24.19
CA GLY A 140 6.81 -12.59 -24.87
C GLY A 140 5.71 -13.45 -24.23
N PHE A 141 5.40 -13.19 -22.95
CA PHE A 141 4.33 -13.86 -22.21
C PHE A 141 3.05 -13.03 -22.01
N ALA A 142 2.92 -11.90 -22.71
CA ALA A 142 1.78 -10.98 -22.56
C ALA A 142 0.40 -11.66 -22.69
N ARG A 143 0.29 -12.69 -23.54
CA ARG A 143 -0.94 -13.48 -23.73
C ARG A 143 -1.26 -14.41 -22.55
N ARG A 144 -0.29 -14.67 -21.70
CA ARG A 144 -0.41 -15.55 -20.50
C ARG A 144 -0.66 -14.78 -19.22
N VAL A 145 -0.80 -13.45 -19.28
CA VAL A 145 -1.03 -12.63 -18.10
C VAL A 145 -2.23 -11.72 -18.26
N SER A 146 -2.92 -11.47 -17.18
CA SER A 146 -3.95 -10.43 -17.11
C SER A 146 -3.70 -9.55 -15.90
N ILE A 147 -3.64 -8.24 -16.14
CA ILE A 147 -3.32 -7.25 -15.12
C ILE A 147 -4.61 -6.63 -14.61
N SER A 148 -4.80 -6.66 -13.28
CA SER A 148 -5.83 -5.91 -12.59
C SER A 148 -5.22 -4.65 -12.03
N GLU A 149 -5.65 -3.50 -12.51
CA GLU A 149 -5.15 -2.19 -12.13
C GLU A 149 -6.03 -1.53 -11.07
N PRO A 150 -5.79 -1.76 -9.78
CA PRO A 150 -6.41 -0.92 -8.76
C PRO A 150 -5.90 0.51 -8.93
N GLY A 151 -6.78 1.48 -8.82
CA GLY A 151 -6.46 2.91 -9.02
C GLY A 151 -5.59 3.51 -7.91
N ALA A 152 -5.11 2.70 -6.98
CA ALA A 152 -4.40 3.16 -5.77
C ALA A 152 -3.25 2.24 -5.39
N GLY A 153 -2.26 2.80 -4.70
CA GLY A 153 -1.12 2.07 -4.15
C GLY A 153 0.06 1.92 -5.12
N LEU A 154 1.12 1.31 -4.59
CA LEU A 154 2.40 1.11 -5.28
C LEU A 154 2.53 -0.30 -5.90
N HIS A 155 1.41 -1.01 -6.02
CA HIS A 155 1.36 -2.37 -6.55
C HIS A 155 0.12 -2.59 -7.41
N PHE A 156 0.13 -3.65 -8.19
CA PHE A 156 -1.03 -4.19 -8.90
C PHE A 156 -1.02 -5.71 -8.84
N LEU A 157 -2.15 -6.32 -9.16
CA LEU A 157 -2.26 -7.77 -9.26
C LEU A 157 -2.10 -8.20 -10.72
N MET A 158 -1.28 -9.21 -10.94
CA MET A 158 -1.08 -9.85 -12.24
C MET A 158 -1.44 -11.32 -12.13
N ARG A 159 -2.50 -11.73 -12.81
CA ARG A 159 -2.88 -13.14 -12.91
C ARG A 159 -2.08 -13.81 -14.01
N LEU A 160 -1.54 -14.98 -13.68
CA LEU A 160 -0.82 -15.83 -14.61
C LEU A 160 -1.76 -16.92 -15.17
N ASP A 161 -1.70 -17.17 -16.46
CA ASP A 161 -2.36 -18.29 -17.09
C ASP A 161 -1.37 -19.47 -17.13
N THR A 162 -1.44 -20.28 -16.06
CA THR A 162 -0.56 -21.43 -15.83
C THR A 162 -1.26 -22.45 -14.94
N SER A 163 -0.87 -23.72 -15.06
CA SER A 163 -1.26 -24.79 -14.14
C SER A 163 -0.20 -25.08 -13.06
N VAL A 164 0.97 -24.43 -13.14
CA VAL A 164 2.07 -24.64 -12.20
C VAL A 164 1.73 -23.97 -10.85
N PRO A 165 1.80 -24.69 -9.72
CA PRO A 165 1.48 -24.14 -8.41
C PRO A 165 2.39 -22.96 -8.02
N ASP A 166 1.86 -21.99 -7.24
CA ASP A 166 2.59 -20.81 -6.77
C ASP A 166 3.91 -21.16 -6.07
N GLY A 167 3.93 -22.25 -5.31
CA GLY A 167 5.14 -22.72 -4.61
C GLY A 167 6.25 -23.14 -5.56
N GLU A 168 5.91 -23.84 -6.64
CA GLU A 168 6.85 -24.27 -7.68
C GLU A 168 7.36 -23.08 -8.51
N LEU A 169 6.46 -22.19 -8.92
CA LEU A 169 6.86 -20.95 -9.62
C LEU A 169 7.83 -20.11 -8.78
N ARG A 170 7.59 -20.03 -7.47
CA ARG A 170 8.48 -19.33 -6.54
C ARG A 170 9.85 -20.01 -6.45
N GLY A 171 9.88 -21.35 -6.42
CA GLY A 171 11.14 -22.12 -6.42
C GLY A 171 11.96 -21.85 -7.67
N ARG A 172 11.36 -22.03 -8.85
CA ARG A 172 12.01 -21.74 -10.15
C ARG A 172 12.53 -20.30 -10.22
N ALA A 173 11.73 -19.34 -9.78
CA ALA A 173 12.13 -17.93 -9.75
C ALA A 173 13.33 -17.68 -8.82
N ALA A 174 13.33 -18.30 -7.64
CA ALA A 174 14.42 -18.14 -6.67
C ALA A 174 15.75 -18.70 -7.18
N GLU A 175 15.74 -19.78 -7.94
CA GLU A 175 16.94 -20.40 -8.55
C GLU A 175 17.66 -19.43 -9.49
N ILE A 176 16.92 -18.57 -10.18
CA ILE A 176 17.47 -17.54 -11.08
C ILE A 176 17.59 -16.16 -10.43
N GLY A 177 17.35 -16.04 -9.10
CA GLY A 177 17.48 -14.79 -8.36
C GLY A 177 16.27 -13.86 -8.43
N LEU A 178 15.12 -14.31 -8.98
CA LEU A 178 13.88 -13.54 -9.02
C LEU A 178 13.00 -13.84 -7.80
N ARG A 179 12.57 -12.81 -7.07
CA ARG A 179 11.66 -12.95 -5.93
C ARG A 179 10.22 -12.68 -6.36
N LEU A 180 9.38 -13.69 -6.29
CA LEU A 180 7.94 -13.59 -6.55
C LEU A 180 7.15 -13.55 -5.25
N SER A 181 6.09 -12.73 -5.22
CA SER A 181 5.10 -12.67 -4.15
C SER A 181 3.72 -12.94 -4.74
N PHE A 182 3.03 -13.93 -4.20
CA PHE A 182 1.70 -14.33 -4.66
C PHE A 182 0.61 -13.88 -3.69
N LEU A 183 -0.59 -13.66 -4.20
CA LEU A 183 -1.75 -13.33 -3.37
C LEU A 183 -2.05 -14.43 -2.34
N SER A 184 -1.76 -15.68 -2.67
CA SER A 184 -1.86 -16.83 -1.77
C SER A 184 -0.97 -16.74 -0.52
N ASP A 185 0.11 -15.95 -0.55
CA ASP A 185 1.00 -15.75 0.59
C ASP A 185 0.32 -14.97 1.73
N TYR A 186 -0.71 -14.20 1.39
CA TYR A 186 -1.46 -13.34 2.31
C TYR A 186 -2.77 -13.98 2.80
N ALA A 187 -3.07 -15.20 2.35
CA ALA A 187 -4.27 -15.90 2.78
C ALA A 187 -4.02 -16.64 4.10
N PHE A 188 -5.01 -16.55 5.01
CA PHE A 188 -4.98 -17.31 6.26
C PHE A 188 -5.07 -18.82 5.98
N ASP A 189 -5.98 -19.22 5.10
CA ASP A 189 -6.09 -20.59 4.61
C ASP A 189 -5.50 -20.70 3.20
N ARG A 190 -4.35 -21.31 3.11
CA ARG A 190 -3.64 -21.49 1.84
C ARG A 190 -4.29 -22.51 0.91
N ALA A 191 -5.09 -23.44 1.45
CA ALA A 191 -5.76 -24.47 0.64
C ALA A 191 -6.88 -23.87 -0.23
N THR A 192 -7.54 -22.82 0.27
CA THR A 192 -8.61 -22.11 -0.45
C THR A 192 -8.12 -20.81 -1.11
N ALA A 193 -6.83 -20.51 -0.97
CA ALA A 193 -6.23 -19.29 -1.50
C ALA A 193 -6.27 -19.26 -3.03
N ARG A 194 -6.54 -18.07 -3.57
CA ARG A 194 -6.50 -17.83 -5.01
C ARG A 194 -5.07 -17.94 -5.52
N GLN A 195 -4.81 -18.98 -6.30
CA GLN A 195 -3.50 -19.25 -6.92
C GLN A 195 -3.27 -18.42 -8.18
N HIS A 196 -2.02 -18.39 -8.64
CA HIS A 196 -1.57 -17.79 -9.88
C HIS A 196 -1.81 -16.28 -9.98
N VAL A 197 -1.78 -15.58 -8.84
CA VAL A 197 -1.91 -14.13 -8.81
C VAL A 197 -0.69 -13.52 -8.14
N LEU A 198 0.15 -12.86 -8.92
CA LEU A 198 1.30 -12.10 -8.43
C LEU A 198 0.88 -10.75 -7.87
N VAL A 199 1.51 -10.37 -6.76
CA VAL A 199 1.46 -9.01 -6.21
C VAL A 199 2.71 -8.28 -6.71
N VAL A 200 2.55 -7.45 -7.73
CA VAL A 200 3.67 -6.74 -8.37
C VAL A 200 3.82 -5.36 -7.76
N ASN A 201 4.86 -5.19 -6.94
CA ASN A 201 5.25 -3.88 -6.44
C ASN A 201 6.18 -3.20 -7.46
N TYR A 202 5.71 -2.14 -8.10
CA TYR A 202 6.46 -1.44 -9.12
C TYR A 202 7.36 -0.32 -8.58
N ALA A 203 7.29 0.00 -7.29
CA ALA A 203 8.10 1.07 -6.71
C ALA A 203 9.61 0.82 -6.82
N GLY A 204 10.03 -0.45 -6.76
CA GLY A 204 11.42 -0.87 -6.90
C GLY A 204 11.87 -1.24 -8.30
N LEU A 205 10.95 -1.32 -9.27
CA LEU A 205 11.24 -1.73 -10.64
C LEU A 205 11.49 -0.52 -11.54
N SER A 206 12.69 -0.37 -12.09
CA SER A 206 13.01 0.73 -12.99
C SER A 206 14.22 0.41 -13.87
N GLY A 207 14.25 0.98 -15.09
CA GLY A 207 15.38 0.88 -16.03
C GLY A 207 15.74 -0.58 -16.37
N GLU A 208 17.02 -0.90 -16.30
CA GLU A 208 17.58 -2.23 -16.63
C GLU A 208 16.95 -3.34 -15.79
N ARG A 209 16.74 -3.10 -14.50
CA ARG A 209 16.11 -4.10 -13.60
C ARG A 209 14.70 -4.52 -14.04
N LEU A 210 13.97 -3.64 -14.71
CA LEU A 210 12.65 -3.98 -15.24
C LEU A 210 12.78 -4.97 -16.41
N GLY A 211 13.71 -4.72 -17.33
CA GLY A 211 13.99 -5.63 -18.44
C GLY A 211 14.39 -7.03 -17.94
N GLU A 212 15.38 -7.07 -17.05
CA GLU A 212 15.84 -8.31 -16.41
C GLU A 212 14.68 -9.07 -15.74
N ALA A 213 13.85 -8.38 -14.95
CA ALA A 213 12.73 -9.02 -14.27
C ALA A 213 11.68 -9.58 -15.25
N VAL A 214 11.45 -8.93 -16.38
CA VAL A 214 10.55 -9.42 -17.45
C VAL A 214 11.13 -10.67 -18.11
N GLU A 215 12.43 -10.67 -18.44
CA GLU A 215 13.12 -11.83 -19.04
C GLU A 215 13.12 -13.03 -18.08
N MET A 216 13.49 -12.81 -16.81
CA MET A 216 13.48 -13.85 -15.78
C MET A 216 12.06 -14.42 -15.57
N LEU A 217 11.04 -13.58 -15.57
CA LEU A 217 9.66 -14.06 -15.45
C LEU A 217 9.23 -14.87 -16.68
N ALA A 218 9.69 -14.50 -17.87
CA ALA A 218 9.45 -15.28 -19.09
C ALA A 218 10.04 -16.70 -18.98
N GLU A 219 11.25 -16.82 -18.45
CA GLU A 219 11.93 -18.10 -18.20
C GLU A 219 11.17 -18.94 -17.17
N VAL A 220 10.71 -18.35 -16.06
CA VAL A 220 9.91 -19.05 -15.03
C VAL A 220 8.60 -19.60 -15.59
N LEU A 221 8.01 -18.90 -16.57
CA LEU A 221 6.73 -19.26 -17.18
C LEU A 221 6.89 -20.19 -18.39
N ALA A 222 8.10 -20.41 -18.89
CA ALA A 222 8.35 -21.33 -20.00
C ALA A 222 8.03 -22.76 -19.62
#